data_0eaa86c189c964ac1ec4b0efcc94d5d6
#
_entry.id   0eaa86c189c964ac1ec4b0efcc94d5d6
#
_cell.length_a   1.000
_cell.length_b   1.000
_cell.length_c   1.000
_cell.angle_alpha   90.00
_cell.angle_beta   90.00
_cell.angle_gamma   90.00
#
_symmetry.space_group_name_H-M   'P 1'
#
loop_
_entity.id
_entity.type
_entity.pdbx_description
1 polymer ?
#
loop_
_entity_poly.entity_id
_entity_poly.type
_entity_poly.pdbx_seq_one_letter_code
_entity_poly.pdbx_strand_id
1 'polypeptide(L)'
;MADILIIDDEKAIRKTLTEILSFEGYKIEEAADGEEGLKKFKEKNYDLVLCDIKMPKLDGIEFLQKAGEVNADVPVIMISGHGNIETAVEAVKKGAYDYISKPPDLNRLLITIRNAMDKSSLVTETKVLKRKVSRVQEMIGESAPIKKIKETIEKVAPTDARILITGENGVGKELVARWIHEKSNRASGPIIEVNCAAIPTELIESELFGHEKGSFTSAIKQRIGKFESANGGTLFLDEIGDMSANAQAKVLRALQEGKITRVGADKDISVDVRVIAATNKDLLKEVEAKNFRLDLYHRLSVILIHVPSLNDRRDDIPLLVDKFLQDICNEYGIAQKPIADEAIKLLQEYNWTGNIRELRNVVERLVILSGKTITADDIRSYVMPK
;
A
#
# COMPACT_ATOMS: atom_id res chain seq x y z
N MET A 1 26.66 -9.61 -3.19
CA MET A 1 27.39 -9.33 -4.45
C MET A 1 26.33 -9.25 -5.52
N ALA A 2 26.30 -8.16 -6.28
CA ALA A 2 25.30 -7.99 -7.34
C ALA A 2 25.74 -8.73 -8.61
N ASP A 3 24.76 -9.33 -9.31
CA ASP A 3 24.96 -10.09 -10.54
C ASP A 3 24.68 -9.19 -11.75
N ILE A 4 25.70 -8.99 -12.62
CA ILE A 4 25.58 -8.16 -13.83
C ILE A 4 25.74 -9.06 -15.07
N LEU A 5 24.84 -8.89 -16.05
CA LEU A 5 24.95 -9.51 -17.37
C LEU A 5 25.54 -8.50 -18.36
N ILE A 6 26.62 -8.87 -19.04
CA ILE A 6 27.27 -8.09 -20.12
C ILE A 6 26.96 -8.75 -21.45
N ILE A 7 26.34 -8.01 -22.36
CA ILE A 7 25.98 -8.47 -23.69
C ILE A 7 26.67 -7.56 -24.72
N ASP A 8 27.63 -8.11 -25.44
CA ASP A 8 28.42 -7.38 -26.45
C ASP A 8 29.04 -8.40 -27.40
N ASP A 9 29.09 -8.17 -28.70
CA ASP A 9 29.68 -9.10 -29.66
C ASP A 9 31.22 -9.04 -29.69
N GLU A 10 31.80 -7.93 -29.23
CA GLU A 10 33.23 -7.74 -29.16
C GLU A 10 33.84 -8.40 -27.90
N LYS A 11 34.51 -9.56 -28.07
CA LYS A 11 35.15 -10.30 -26.98
C LYS A 11 36.14 -9.47 -26.15
N ALA A 12 36.88 -8.53 -26.80
CA ALA A 12 37.82 -7.67 -26.10
C ALA A 12 37.13 -6.73 -25.12
N ILE A 13 36.01 -6.15 -25.51
CA ILE A 13 35.19 -5.24 -24.67
C ILE A 13 34.59 -6.02 -23.50
N ARG A 14 33.98 -7.17 -23.77
CA ARG A 14 33.41 -8.02 -22.69
C ARG A 14 34.48 -8.34 -21.64
N LYS A 15 35.69 -8.82 -22.10
CA LYS A 15 36.75 -9.15 -21.16
C LYS A 15 37.22 -7.97 -20.32
N THR A 16 37.40 -6.80 -20.93
CA THR A 16 37.80 -5.58 -20.22
C THR A 16 36.76 -5.16 -19.19
N LEU A 17 35.48 -5.13 -19.56
CA LEU A 17 34.37 -4.79 -18.64
C LEU A 17 34.27 -5.82 -17.51
N THR A 18 34.42 -7.11 -17.82
CA THR A 18 34.39 -8.18 -16.81
C THR A 18 35.55 -8.03 -15.80
N GLU A 19 36.76 -7.75 -16.24
CA GLU A 19 37.92 -7.55 -15.36
C GLU A 19 37.70 -6.35 -14.44
N ILE A 20 37.23 -5.21 -14.98
CA ILE A 20 37.01 -3.99 -14.22
C ILE A 20 35.87 -4.18 -13.18
N LEU A 21 34.75 -4.70 -13.63
CA LEU A 21 33.58 -4.83 -12.73
C LEU A 21 33.73 -5.95 -11.71
N SER A 22 34.51 -7.02 -12.05
CA SER A 22 34.88 -8.05 -11.08
C SER A 22 35.81 -7.50 -10.00
N PHE A 23 36.71 -6.58 -10.34
CA PHE A 23 37.60 -5.90 -9.39
C PHE A 23 36.78 -5.01 -8.41
N GLU A 24 35.68 -4.39 -8.89
CA GLU A 24 34.75 -3.63 -8.07
C GLU A 24 33.79 -4.52 -7.22
N GLY A 25 33.92 -5.84 -7.31
CA GLY A 25 33.21 -6.79 -6.48
C GLY A 25 31.85 -7.26 -7.04
N TYR A 26 31.57 -7.03 -8.33
CA TYR A 26 30.41 -7.56 -9.01
C TYR A 26 30.61 -8.98 -9.52
N LYS A 27 29.55 -9.77 -9.58
CA LYS A 27 29.57 -11.06 -10.30
C LYS A 27 29.13 -10.83 -11.73
N ILE A 28 29.99 -11.23 -12.69
CA ILE A 28 29.74 -10.96 -14.09
C ILE A 28 29.44 -12.26 -14.84
N GLU A 29 28.45 -12.17 -15.70
CA GLU A 29 28.15 -13.18 -16.70
C GLU A 29 28.15 -12.53 -18.08
N GLU A 30 28.71 -13.20 -19.07
CA GLU A 30 28.89 -12.65 -20.41
C GLU A 30 27.96 -13.34 -21.40
N ALA A 31 27.49 -12.60 -22.40
CA ALA A 31 26.81 -13.12 -23.59
C ALA A 31 27.39 -12.48 -24.85
N ALA A 32 27.56 -13.25 -25.92
CA ALA A 32 28.20 -12.81 -27.15
C ALA A 32 27.22 -12.19 -28.15
N ASP A 33 25.92 -12.31 -27.94
CA ASP A 33 24.84 -11.72 -28.76
C ASP A 33 23.56 -11.57 -27.95
N GLY A 34 22.59 -10.87 -28.51
CA GLY A 34 21.33 -10.59 -27.83
C GLY A 34 20.46 -11.83 -27.60
N GLU A 35 20.56 -12.88 -28.43
CA GLU A 35 19.81 -14.13 -28.22
C GLU A 35 20.33 -14.91 -27.03
N GLU A 36 21.68 -15.06 -26.93
CA GLU A 36 22.33 -15.67 -25.77
C GLU A 36 22.02 -14.86 -24.51
N GLY A 37 22.10 -13.53 -24.60
CA GLY A 37 21.76 -12.62 -23.51
C GLY A 37 20.34 -12.80 -23.02
N LEU A 38 19.36 -12.86 -23.92
CA LEU A 38 17.94 -13.05 -23.59
C LEU A 38 17.67 -14.43 -22.97
N LYS A 39 18.37 -15.47 -23.45
CA LYS A 39 18.28 -16.81 -22.85
C LYS A 39 18.76 -16.80 -21.42
N LYS A 40 19.95 -16.27 -21.13
CA LYS A 40 20.51 -16.16 -19.79
C LYS A 40 19.63 -15.29 -18.89
N PHE A 41 19.10 -14.18 -19.40
CA PHE A 41 18.21 -13.28 -18.67
C PHE A 41 16.89 -13.95 -18.23
N LYS A 42 16.39 -14.95 -18.98
CA LYS A 42 15.23 -15.76 -18.61
C LYS A 42 15.54 -16.87 -17.60
N GLU A 43 16.78 -17.40 -17.64
CA GLU A 43 17.17 -18.52 -16.79
C GLU A 43 17.63 -18.09 -15.39
N LYS A 44 18.12 -16.83 -15.24
CA LYS A 44 18.69 -16.31 -13.99
C LYS A 44 18.27 -14.86 -13.76
N ASN A 45 18.15 -14.47 -12.49
CA ASN A 45 17.92 -13.08 -12.11
C ASN A 45 19.25 -12.31 -12.10
N TYR A 46 19.25 -11.14 -12.71
CA TYR A 46 20.35 -10.17 -12.69
C TYR A 46 19.91 -8.88 -12.02
N ASP A 47 20.85 -8.18 -11.40
CA ASP A 47 20.61 -6.87 -10.77
C ASP A 47 20.75 -5.72 -11.79
N LEU A 48 21.51 -5.96 -12.89
CA LEU A 48 21.72 -4.98 -13.95
C LEU A 48 22.17 -5.67 -15.23
N VAL A 49 21.83 -5.10 -16.38
CA VAL A 49 22.34 -5.52 -17.71
C VAL A 49 23.12 -4.37 -18.36
N LEU A 50 24.33 -4.66 -18.87
CA LEU A 50 25.06 -3.82 -19.80
C LEU A 50 24.92 -4.43 -21.19
N CYS A 51 24.34 -3.70 -22.15
CA CYS A 51 24.02 -4.24 -23.46
C CYS A 51 24.55 -3.33 -24.59
N ASP A 52 25.31 -3.89 -25.51
CA ASP A 52 25.65 -3.18 -26.74
C ASP A 52 24.39 -3.03 -27.61
N ILE A 53 24.33 -1.94 -28.35
CA ILE A 53 23.21 -1.67 -29.28
C ILE A 53 23.36 -2.50 -30.54
N LYS A 54 24.55 -2.52 -31.16
CA LYS A 54 24.76 -3.19 -32.44
C LYS A 54 25.38 -4.56 -32.26
N MET A 55 24.56 -5.58 -32.34
CA MET A 55 24.99 -6.97 -32.23
C MET A 55 24.34 -7.83 -33.31
N PRO A 56 24.99 -8.95 -33.71
CA PRO A 56 24.39 -9.91 -34.63
C PRO A 56 23.19 -10.64 -33.98
N LYS A 57 22.31 -11.20 -34.82
CA LYS A 57 21.11 -11.98 -34.49
C LYS A 57 20.00 -11.13 -33.87
N LEU A 58 20.15 -10.70 -32.62
CA LEU A 58 19.21 -9.83 -31.89
C LEU A 58 19.96 -8.57 -31.46
N ASP A 59 19.53 -7.41 -31.94
CA ASP A 59 20.14 -6.14 -31.55
C ASP A 59 19.79 -5.73 -30.12
N GLY A 60 20.56 -4.78 -29.57
CA GLY A 60 20.37 -4.37 -28.17
C GLY A 60 19.04 -3.66 -27.90
N ILE A 61 18.44 -3.01 -28.89
CA ILE A 61 17.13 -2.36 -28.73
C ILE A 61 16.00 -3.40 -28.71
N GLU A 62 16.10 -4.42 -29.55
CA GLU A 62 15.17 -5.56 -29.51
C GLU A 62 15.31 -6.37 -28.24
N PHE A 63 16.58 -6.57 -27.76
CA PHE A 63 16.82 -7.18 -26.47
C PHE A 63 16.12 -6.39 -25.35
N LEU A 64 16.31 -5.06 -25.29
CA LEU A 64 15.71 -4.19 -24.28
C LEU A 64 14.20 -4.35 -24.20
N GLN A 65 13.51 -4.39 -25.36
CA GLN A 65 12.08 -4.58 -25.41
C GLN A 65 11.64 -5.94 -24.86
N LYS A 66 12.30 -7.02 -25.31
CA LYS A 66 12.00 -8.40 -24.86
C LYS A 66 12.36 -8.62 -23.39
N ALA A 67 13.44 -8.00 -22.89
CA ALA A 67 13.83 -8.05 -21.50
C ALA A 67 12.80 -7.33 -20.61
N GLY A 68 12.25 -6.19 -21.06
CA GLY A 68 11.17 -5.47 -20.39
C GLY A 68 9.87 -6.28 -20.25
N GLU A 69 9.57 -7.15 -21.22
CA GLU A 69 8.42 -8.07 -21.13
C GLU A 69 8.64 -9.19 -20.10
N VAL A 70 9.90 -9.60 -19.89
CA VAL A 70 10.25 -10.66 -18.93
C VAL A 70 10.38 -10.10 -17.51
N ASN A 71 11.13 -9.01 -17.35
CA ASN A 71 11.31 -8.33 -16.04
C ASN A 71 11.69 -6.86 -16.26
N ALA A 72 10.70 -5.99 -16.17
CA ALA A 72 10.86 -4.54 -16.34
C ALA A 72 11.61 -3.84 -15.19
N ASP A 73 11.86 -4.53 -14.08
CA ASP A 73 12.50 -3.94 -12.88
C ASP A 73 14.04 -3.97 -12.95
N VAL A 74 14.61 -4.79 -13.84
CA VAL A 74 16.06 -4.88 -14.02
C VAL A 74 16.53 -3.73 -14.93
N PRO A 75 17.37 -2.81 -14.43
CA PRO A 75 17.87 -1.71 -15.24
C PRO A 75 18.80 -2.22 -16.34
N VAL A 76 18.57 -1.73 -17.57
CA VAL A 76 19.42 -1.99 -18.72
C VAL A 76 20.14 -0.71 -19.10
N ILE A 77 21.48 -0.71 -19.07
CA ILE A 77 22.34 0.37 -19.54
C ILE A 77 22.82 -0.01 -20.94
N MET A 78 22.57 0.85 -21.91
CA MET A 78 23.01 0.64 -23.28
C MET A 78 24.42 1.18 -23.50
N ILE A 79 25.26 0.43 -24.22
CA ILE A 79 26.60 0.84 -24.60
C ILE A 79 26.66 0.89 -26.14
N SER A 80 27.32 1.88 -26.76
CA SER A 80 27.44 1.92 -28.21
C SER A 80 28.67 2.68 -28.69
N GLY A 81 29.31 2.15 -29.74
CA GLY A 81 30.47 2.77 -30.41
C GLY A 81 30.12 3.89 -31.39
N HIS A 82 28.86 4.07 -31.76
CA HIS A 82 28.44 5.13 -32.68
C HIS A 82 27.60 6.15 -31.90
N GLY A 83 28.24 7.24 -31.47
CA GLY A 83 27.64 8.31 -30.66
C GLY A 83 26.59 9.15 -31.39
N ASN A 84 25.57 8.53 -31.97
CA ASN A 84 24.43 9.28 -32.50
C ASN A 84 23.46 9.58 -31.36
N ILE A 85 23.23 10.87 -31.08
CA ILE A 85 22.30 11.36 -30.06
C ILE A 85 20.91 10.78 -30.27
N GLU A 86 20.48 10.57 -31.53
CA GLU A 86 19.19 10.00 -31.88
C GLU A 86 19.02 8.57 -31.34
N THR A 87 20.03 7.72 -31.46
CA THR A 87 20.00 6.33 -30.93
C THR A 87 19.97 6.30 -29.41
N ALA A 88 20.70 7.19 -28.75
CA ALA A 88 20.66 7.34 -27.29
C ALA A 88 19.26 7.74 -26.80
N VAL A 89 18.62 8.73 -27.46
CA VAL A 89 17.27 9.17 -27.15
C VAL A 89 16.24 8.07 -27.40
N GLU A 90 16.40 7.30 -28.47
CA GLU A 90 15.53 6.16 -28.78
C GLU A 90 15.64 5.06 -27.71
N ALA A 91 16.84 4.70 -27.28
CA ALA A 91 17.07 3.69 -26.25
C ALA A 91 16.39 4.09 -24.93
N VAL A 92 16.56 5.34 -24.49
CA VAL A 92 15.93 5.85 -23.26
C VAL A 92 14.40 5.89 -23.39
N LYS A 93 13.85 6.30 -24.54
CA LYS A 93 12.40 6.26 -24.81
C LYS A 93 11.82 4.84 -24.78
N LYS A 94 12.63 3.84 -25.13
CA LYS A 94 12.24 2.41 -25.11
C LYS A 94 12.47 1.74 -23.74
N GLY A 95 12.91 2.49 -22.72
CA GLY A 95 13.02 2.00 -21.36
C GLY A 95 14.43 1.69 -20.86
N ALA A 96 15.49 2.02 -21.62
CA ALA A 96 16.84 1.94 -21.10
C ALA A 96 17.02 2.88 -19.90
N TYR A 97 17.77 2.44 -18.90
CA TYR A 97 18.08 3.26 -17.75
C TYR A 97 18.99 4.45 -18.11
N ASP A 98 20.03 4.18 -18.89
CA ASP A 98 20.96 5.20 -19.41
C ASP A 98 21.68 4.66 -20.65
N TYR A 99 22.48 5.54 -21.29
CA TYR A 99 23.29 5.26 -22.46
C TYR A 99 24.74 5.72 -22.21
N ILE A 100 25.72 4.88 -22.62
CA ILE A 100 27.15 5.15 -22.50
C ILE A 100 27.83 4.94 -23.85
N SER A 101 28.61 5.92 -24.31
CA SER A 101 29.40 5.80 -25.53
C SER A 101 30.65 4.93 -25.34
N LYS A 102 31.04 4.14 -26.35
CA LYS A 102 32.33 3.44 -26.43
C LYS A 102 33.42 4.41 -26.95
N PRO A 103 34.66 4.40 -26.41
CA PRO A 103 35.03 3.67 -25.21
C PRO A 103 34.41 4.26 -23.95
N PRO A 104 33.93 3.43 -23.01
CA PRO A 104 33.27 3.93 -21.81
C PRO A 104 34.27 4.63 -20.87
N ASP A 105 33.92 5.85 -20.44
CA ASP A 105 34.61 6.45 -19.31
C ASP A 105 34.28 5.65 -18.04
N LEU A 106 35.33 5.13 -17.38
CA LEU A 106 35.18 4.23 -16.24
C LEU A 106 34.47 4.86 -15.07
N ASN A 107 34.75 6.13 -14.77
CA ASN A 107 34.10 6.82 -13.66
C ASN A 107 32.60 7.00 -13.93
N ARG A 108 32.25 7.41 -15.15
CA ARG A 108 30.86 7.54 -15.58
C ARG A 108 30.14 6.20 -15.54
N LEU A 109 30.75 5.14 -16.05
CA LEU A 109 30.17 3.79 -16.04
C LEU A 109 29.87 3.32 -14.61
N LEU A 110 30.83 3.42 -13.70
CA LEU A 110 30.66 2.99 -12.31
C LEU A 110 29.61 3.81 -11.56
N ILE A 111 29.59 5.12 -11.78
CA ILE A 111 28.54 6.00 -11.20
C ILE A 111 27.17 5.61 -11.72
N THR A 112 27.02 5.39 -13.03
CA THR A 112 25.76 5.01 -13.66
C THR A 112 25.27 3.65 -13.15
N ILE A 113 26.15 2.66 -13.01
CA ILE A 113 25.85 1.34 -12.45
C ILE A 113 25.33 1.47 -11.00
N ARG A 114 26.04 2.21 -10.13
CA ARG A 114 25.62 2.43 -8.75
C ARG A 114 24.22 3.08 -8.67
N ASN A 115 24.04 4.16 -9.40
CA ASN A 115 22.75 4.87 -9.43
C ASN A 115 21.59 3.98 -9.93
N ALA A 116 21.86 3.14 -10.95
CA ALA A 116 20.90 2.19 -11.48
C ALA A 116 20.50 1.14 -10.44
N MET A 117 21.49 0.58 -9.73
CA MET A 117 21.26 -0.40 -8.66
C MET A 117 20.54 0.20 -7.46
N ASP A 118 20.92 1.40 -7.01
CA ASP A 118 20.27 2.10 -5.90
C ASP A 118 18.80 2.36 -6.20
N LYS A 119 18.49 2.80 -7.42
CA LYS A 119 17.10 3.00 -7.84
C LYS A 119 16.32 1.69 -7.88
N SER A 120 16.89 0.62 -8.42
CA SER A 120 16.26 -0.71 -8.47
C SER A 120 16.03 -1.28 -7.06
N SER A 121 17.01 -1.14 -6.15
CA SER A 121 16.86 -1.58 -4.75
C SER A 121 15.75 -0.81 -4.02
N LEU A 122 15.68 0.52 -4.19
CA LEU A 122 14.61 1.35 -3.62
C LEU A 122 13.22 0.96 -4.17
N VAL A 123 13.10 0.68 -5.46
CA VAL A 123 11.84 0.20 -6.06
C VAL A 123 11.46 -1.16 -5.50
N THR A 124 12.42 -2.07 -5.38
CA THR A 124 12.20 -3.42 -4.83
C THR A 124 11.85 -3.36 -3.35
N GLU A 125 12.57 -2.56 -2.56
CA GLU A 125 12.29 -2.35 -1.14
C GLU A 125 10.91 -1.71 -0.94
N THR A 126 10.56 -0.72 -1.75
CA THR A 126 9.23 -0.11 -1.76
C THR A 126 8.14 -1.13 -2.13
N LYS A 127 8.38 -2.02 -3.09
CA LYS A 127 7.45 -3.11 -3.45
C LYS A 127 7.31 -4.14 -2.32
N VAL A 128 8.43 -4.51 -1.68
CA VAL A 128 8.42 -5.42 -0.52
C VAL A 128 7.73 -4.79 0.68
N LEU A 129 8.00 -3.51 0.97
CA LEU A 129 7.33 -2.76 2.01
C LEU A 129 5.84 -2.59 1.69
N LYS A 130 5.48 -2.23 0.46
CA LYS A 130 4.09 -2.21 0.00
C LYS A 130 3.44 -3.58 0.15
N ARG A 131 4.08 -4.69 -0.23
CA ARG A 131 3.55 -6.05 -0.03
C ARG A 131 3.44 -6.46 1.44
N LYS A 132 4.34 -6.00 2.31
CA LYS A 132 4.25 -6.23 3.77
C LYS A 132 3.14 -5.39 4.40
N VAL A 133 2.96 -4.15 3.95
CA VAL A 133 1.89 -3.24 4.40
C VAL A 133 0.55 -3.61 3.74
N SER A 134 0.55 -4.05 2.49
CA SER A 134 -0.60 -4.52 1.72
C SER A 134 -0.77 -6.05 1.75
N ARG A 135 -0.45 -6.72 2.86
CA ARG A 135 -1.19 -7.94 3.15
C ARG A 135 -2.63 -7.51 3.35
N VAL A 136 -3.38 -7.53 2.24
CA VAL A 136 -4.83 -7.39 2.26
C VAL A 136 -5.32 -8.33 3.34
N GLN A 137 -5.68 -7.79 4.49
CA GLN A 137 -6.35 -8.61 5.49
C GLN A 137 -7.65 -9.07 4.82
N GLU A 138 -7.74 -10.34 4.53
CA GLU A 138 -8.91 -10.91 3.87
C GLU A 138 -10.14 -10.62 4.74
N MET A 139 -11.21 -10.11 4.12
CA MET A 139 -12.47 -9.91 4.82
C MET A 139 -13.10 -11.27 5.07
N ILE A 140 -12.89 -11.79 6.29
CA ILE A 140 -13.34 -13.10 6.74
C ILE A 140 -14.81 -13.00 7.13
N GLY A 141 -15.57 -14.01 6.75
CA GLY A 141 -16.99 -14.17 7.05
C GLY A 141 -17.77 -14.63 5.83
N GLU A 142 -18.74 -15.49 6.08
CA GLU A 142 -19.67 -16.07 5.11
C GLU A 142 -21.12 -15.79 5.44
N SER A 143 -21.39 -15.07 6.53
CA SER A 143 -22.73 -14.65 6.91
C SER A 143 -23.37 -13.78 5.81
N ALA A 144 -24.70 -13.82 5.70
CA ALA A 144 -25.44 -13.07 4.70
C ALA A 144 -25.14 -11.56 4.72
N PRO A 145 -25.01 -10.88 5.88
CA PRO A 145 -24.64 -9.47 5.92
C PRO A 145 -23.24 -9.21 5.33
N ILE A 146 -22.25 -10.05 5.62
CA ILE A 146 -20.88 -9.89 5.09
C ILE A 146 -20.82 -10.15 3.59
N LYS A 147 -21.54 -11.17 3.08
CA LYS A 147 -21.68 -11.40 1.63
C LYS A 147 -22.25 -10.18 0.92
N LYS A 148 -23.30 -9.57 1.47
CA LYS A 148 -23.91 -8.35 0.92
C LYS A 148 -22.93 -7.16 0.91
N ILE A 149 -22.09 -7.01 1.94
CA ILE A 149 -21.05 -5.99 1.97
C ILE A 149 -20.01 -6.25 0.86
N LYS A 150 -19.53 -7.49 0.72
CA LYS A 150 -18.59 -7.87 -0.34
C LYS A 150 -19.17 -7.56 -1.74
N GLU A 151 -20.41 -7.93 -2.01
CA GLU A 151 -21.11 -7.61 -3.27
C GLU A 151 -21.25 -6.10 -3.50
N THR A 152 -21.54 -5.36 -2.44
CA THR A 152 -21.63 -3.89 -2.52
C THR A 152 -20.28 -3.29 -2.85
N ILE A 153 -19.20 -3.75 -2.21
CA ILE A 153 -17.83 -3.31 -2.49
C ILE A 153 -17.49 -3.54 -3.96
N GLU A 154 -17.78 -4.73 -4.52
CA GLU A 154 -17.51 -5.02 -5.93
C GLU A 154 -18.19 -4.04 -6.90
N LYS A 155 -19.39 -3.59 -6.57
CA LYS A 155 -20.14 -2.63 -7.40
C LYS A 155 -19.66 -1.20 -7.26
N VAL A 156 -19.25 -0.78 -6.05
CA VAL A 156 -18.94 0.64 -5.78
C VAL A 156 -17.44 0.95 -5.91
N ALA A 157 -16.55 -0.05 -5.75
CA ALA A 157 -15.12 0.16 -5.81
C ALA A 157 -14.65 0.77 -7.15
N PRO A 158 -15.10 0.31 -8.34
CA PRO A 158 -14.69 0.88 -9.61
C PRO A 158 -15.17 2.32 -9.86
N THR A 159 -16.03 2.86 -9.00
CA THR A 159 -16.55 4.23 -9.13
C THR A 159 -15.77 5.21 -8.27
N ASP A 160 -15.90 6.51 -8.55
CA ASP A 160 -15.38 7.59 -7.67
C ASP A 160 -16.44 8.06 -6.64
N ALA A 161 -17.53 7.31 -6.46
CA ALA A 161 -18.55 7.64 -5.48
C ALA A 161 -17.95 7.71 -4.07
N ARG A 162 -18.42 8.70 -3.31
CA ARG A 162 -18.10 8.83 -1.89
C ARG A 162 -18.89 7.80 -1.10
N ILE A 163 -18.25 7.26 -0.07
CA ILE A 163 -18.81 6.18 0.72
C ILE A 163 -18.75 6.57 2.19
N LEU A 164 -19.88 6.41 2.88
CA LEU A 164 -19.94 6.52 4.31
C LEU A 164 -20.16 5.14 4.92
N ILE A 165 -19.19 4.70 5.72
CA ILE A 165 -19.20 3.41 6.41
C ILE A 165 -19.67 3.65 7.85
N THR A 166 -20.72 2.97 8.27
CA THR A 166 -21.25 3.06 9.62
C THR A 166 -21.14 1.72 10.34
N GLY A 167 -21.07 1.75 11.66
CA GLY A 167 -21.01 0.55 12.50
C GLY A 167 -20.26 0.81 13.79
N GLU A 168 -20.45 -0.08 14.76
CA GLU A 168 -19.83 0.01 16.07
C GLU A 168 -18.28 0.02 16.01
N ASN A 169 -17.66 0.31 17.16
CA ASN A 169 -16.20 0.23 17.27
C ASN A 169 -15.72 -1.23 17.16
N GLY A 170 -14.62 -1.44 16.44
CA GLY A 170 -14.00 -2.76 16.31
C GLY A 170 -14.68 -3.71 15.35
N VAL A 171 -15.71 -3.30 14.57
CA VAL A 171 -16.39 -4.17 13.57
C VAL A 171 -15.60 -4.39 12.28
N GLY A 172 -14.55 -3.58 12.01
CA GLY A 172 -13.72 -3.67 10.82
C GLY A 172 -14.03 -2.64 9.73
N LYS A 173 -14.50 -1.42 10.08
CA LYS A 173 -14.77 -0.31 9.12
C LYS A 173 -13.54 0.02 8.27
N GLU A 174 -12.35 0.05 8.87
CA GLU A 174 -11.06 0.28 8.18
C GLU A 174 -10.79 -0.78 7.10
N LEU A 175 -11.03 -2.06 7.40
CA LEU A 175 -10.86 -3.15 6.44
C LEU A 175 -11.77 -2.98 5.23
N VAL A 176 -13.03 -2.56 5.44
CA VAL A 176 -13.97 -2.26 4.36
C VAL A 176 -13.44 -1.11 3.48
N ALA A 177 -12.93 -0.04 4.08
CA ALA A 177 -12.35 1.10 3.34
C ALA A 177 -11.13 0.67 2.50
N ARG A 178 -10.23 -0.14 3.07
CA ARG A 178 -9.06 -0.69 2.36
C ARG A 178 -9.49 -1.56 1.17
N TRP A 179 -10.46 -2.44 1.34
CA TRP A 179 -10.98 -3.29 0.26
C TRP A 179 -11.60 -2.47 -0.87
N ILE A 180 -12.34 -1.39 -0.55
CA ILE A 180 -12.88 -0.48 -1.54
C ILE A 180 -11.75 0.18 -2.34
N HIS A 181 -10.68 0.64 -1.68
CA HIS A 181 -9.53 1.23 -2.36
C HIS A 181 -8.83 0.23 -3.27
N GLU A 182 -8.52 -0.97 -2.78
CA GLU A 182 -7.77 -2.01 -3.51
C GLU A 182 -8.51 -2.53 -4.75
N LYS A 183 -9.85 -2.56 -4.71
CA LYS A 183 -10.68 -2.95 -5.85
C LYS A 183 -11.06 -1.75 -6.74
N SER A 184 -10.55 -0.56 -6.46
CA SER A 184 -10.85 0.66 -7.22
C SER A 184 -9.88 0.90 -8.37
N ASN A 185 -10.28 1.79 -9.28
CA ASN A 185 -9.38 2.29 -10.34
C ASN A 185 -8.21 3.11 -9.79
N ARG A 186 -8.20 3.42 -8.47
CA ARG A 186 -7.16 4.17 -7.75
C ARG A 186 -6.26 3.27 -6.89
N ALA A 187 -6.34 1.95 -7.05
CA ALA A 187 -5.56 0.98 -6.26
C ALA A 187 -4.03 1.15 -6.37
N SER A 188 -3.55 1.72 -7.49
CA SER A 188 -2.12 2.06 -7.67
C SER A 188 -1.70 3.34 -6.94
N GLY A 189 -2.66 4.20 -6.59
CA GLY A 189 -2.44 5.46 -5.86
C GLY A 189 -2.30 5.24 -4.35
N PRO A 190 -2.02 6.31 -3.59
CA PRO A 190 -1.93 6.22 -2.15
C PRO A 190 -3.31 6.03 -1.50
N ILE A 191 -3.37 5.23 -0.42
CA ILE A 191 -4.43 5.32 0.57
C ILE A 191 -3.88 6.02 1.81
N ILE A 192 -4.48 7.15 2.16
CA ILE A 192 -4.10 7.93 3.34
C ILE A 192 -5.22 7.81 4.36
N GLU A 193 -4.88 7.35 5.55
CA GLU A 193 -5.83 7.13 6.65
C GLU A 193 -5.66 8.20 7.71
N VAL A 194 -6.77 8.72 8.19
CA VAL A 194 -6.83 9.73 9.24
C VAL A 194 -7.92 9.36 10.23
N ASN A 195 -7.53 9.09 11.47
CA ASN A 195 -8.47 8.94 12.56
C ASN A 195 -8.73 10.31 13.19
N CYS A 196 -9.93 10.86 12.95
CA CYS A 196 -10.30 12.20 13.39
C CYS A 196 -10.41 12.31 14.92
N ALA A 197 -10.74 11.23 15.62
CA ALA A 197 -10.83 11.21 17.08
C ALA A 197 -9.45 11.19 17.76
N ALA A 198 -8.41 10.71 17.07
CA ALA A 198 -7.06 10.61 17.63
C ALA A 198 -6.27 11.92 17.52
N ILE A 199 -6.74 12.91 16.76
CA ILE A 199 -6.06 14.18 16.52
C ILE A 199 -6.71 15.25 17.40
N PRO A 200 -5.92 16.02 18.20
CA PRO A 200 -6.43 17.17 18.93
C PRO A 200 -7.18 18.14 18.00
N THR A 201 -8.30 18.67 18.48
CA THR A 201 -9.22 19.52 17.70
C THR A 201 -8.52 20.71 17.04
N GLU A 202 -7.53 21.30 17.72
CA GLU A 202 -6.76 22.45 17.24
C GLU A 202 -5.78 22.10 16.11
N LEU A 203 -5.40 20.81 16.00
CA LEU A 203 -4.41 20.33 15.03
C LEU A 203 -5.05 19.68 13.80
N ILE A 204 -6.32 19.30 13.86
CA ILE A 204 -6.98 18.53 12.80
C ILE A 204 -6.98 19.27 11.45
N GLU A 205 -7.16 20.59 11.45
CA GLU A 205 -7.11 21.39 10.22
C GLU A 205 -5.71 21.37 9.61
N SER A 206 -4.69 21.56 10.45
CA SER A 206 -3.28 21.52 10.02
C SER A 206 -2.86 20.15 9.50
N GLU A 207 -3.33 19.05 10.12
CA GLU A 207 -3.05 17.71 9.64
C GLU A 207 -3.77 17.41 8.31
N LEU A 208 -5.04 17.79 8.17
CA LEU A 208 -5.81 17.51 6.96
C LEU A 208 -5.37 18.37 5.77
N PHE A 209 -5.19 19.67 5.99
CA PHE A 209 -4.98 20.64 4.89
C PHE A 209 -3.54 21.15 4.77
N GLY A 210 -2.68 20.84 5.78
CA GLY A 210 -1.34 21.40 5.84
C GLY A 210 -1.30 22.83 6.37
N HIS A 211 -0.10 23.35 6.55
CA HIS A 211 0.11 24.73 7.02
C HIS A 211 1.34 25.37 6.39
N GLU A 212 1.30 26.69 6.28
CA GLU A 212 2.45 27.51 5.92
C GLU A 212 3.30 27.83 7.15
N LYS A 213 4.58 28.12 6.91
CA LYS A 213 5.49 28.56 7.97
C LYS A 213 4.94 29.83 8.64
N GLY A 214 4.87 29.84 9.97
CA GLY A 214 4.42 30.99 10.75
C GLY A 214 2.89 31.14 10.89
N SER A 215 2.09 30.20 10.40
CA SER A 215 0.62 30.24 10.50
C SER A 215 0.08 30.11 11.93
N PHE A 216 0.86 29.54 12.85
CA PHE A 216 0.61 29.48 14.29
C PHE A 216 1.94 29.34 15.05
N THR A 217 1.92 29.48 16.38
CA THR A 217 3.13 29.63 17.23
C THR A 217 4.16 28.51 17.04
N SER A 218 3.73 27.27 16.76
CA SER A 218 4.61 26.11 16.54
C SER A 218 4.84 25.77 15.07
N ALA A 219 4.36 26.55 14.12
CA ALA A 219 4.54 26.34 12.67
C ALA A 219 5.94 26.79 12.18
N ILE A 220 6.99 26.09 12.59
CA ILE A 220 8.39 26.43 12.27
C ILE A 220 8.71 26.22 10.78
N LYS A 221 8.06 25.21 10.15
CA LYS A 221 8.24 24.84 8.74
C LYS A 221 6.86 24.65 8.08
N GLN A 222 6.83 24.81 6.75
CA GLN A 222 5.68 24.42 5.95
C GLN A 222 5.48 22.89 6.04
N ARG A 223 4.21 22.43 6.12
CA ARG A 223 3.87 21.01 6.12
C ARG A 223 2.73 20.73 5.13
N ILE A 224 2.91 19.68 4.35
CA ILE A 224 1.89 19.16 3.42
C ILE A 224 0.81 18.45 4.21
N GLY A 225 -0.47 18.68 3.84
CA GLY A 225 -1.62 18.05 4.47
C GLY A 225 -1.95 16.67 3.92
N LYS A 226 -2.86 15.97 4.61
CA LYS A 226 -3.31 14.63 4.21
C LYS A 226 -4.08 14.62 2.89
N PHE A 227 -4.84 15.68 2.57
CA PHE A 227 -5.49 15.81 1.26
C PHE A 227 -4.49 15.89 0.12
N GLU A 228 -3.43 16.68 0.26
CA GLU A 228 -2.37 16.74 -0.75
C GLU A 228 -1.62 15.40 -0.86
N SER A 229 -1.36 14.74 0.26
CA SER A 229 -0.69 13.43 0.31
C SER A 229 -1.52 12.32 -0.33
N ALA A 230 -2.86 12.46 -0.35
CA ALA A 230 -3.79 11.50 -0.95
C ALA A 230 -4.06 11.78 -2.44
N ASN A 231 -3.42 12.78 -3.04
CA ASN A 231 -3.69 13.17 -4.43
C ASN A 231 -3.47 12.02 -5.41
N GLY A 232 -4.40 11.80 -6.33
CA GLY A 232 -4.44 10.65 -7.23
C GLY A 232 -4.88 9.33 -6.59
N GLY A 233 -5.23 9.33 -5.29
CA GLY A 233 -5.58 8.14 -4.52
C GLY A 233 -6.86 8.28 -3.71
N THR A 234 -6.84 7.74 -2.49
CA THR A 234 -7.99 7.70 -1.57
C THR A 234 -7.62 8.28 -0.21
N LEU A 235 -8.48 9.13 0.33
CA LEU A 235 -8.42 9.60 1.71
C LEU A 235 -9.51 8.89 2.52
N PHE A 236 -9.11 8.15 3.53
CA PHE A 236 -10.01 7.52 4.49
C PHE A 236 -10.06 8.34 5.77
N LEU A 237 -11.25 8.86 6.10
CA LEU A 237 -11.53 9.64 7.30
C LEU A 237 -12.30 8.78 8.30
N ASP A 238 -11.57 8.21 9.27
CA ASP A 238 -12.20 7.42 10.33
C ASP A 238 -12.69 8.34 11.45
N GLU A 239 -13.79 7.94 12.09
CA GLU A 239 -14.50 8.67 13.14
C GLU A 239 -14.78 10.12 12.75
N ILE A 240 -15.34 10.31 11.53
CA ILE A 240 -15.65 11.63 10.96
C ILE A 240 -16.62 12.45 11.85
N GLY A 241 -17.44 11.79 12.65
CA GLY A 241 -18.38 12.41 13.60
C GLY A 241 -17.71 13.13 14.77
N ASP A 242 -16.38 12.99 14.94
CA ASP A 242 -15.58 13.67 15.97
C ASP A 242 -14.87 14.93 15.45
N MET A 243 -15.08 15.27 14.18
CA MET A 243 -14.44 16.40 13.54
C MET A 243 -15.01 17.74 14.01
N SER A 244 -14.15 18.74 14.23
CA SER A 244 -14.58 20.10 14.59
C SER A 244 -15.40 20.77 13.48
N ALA A 245 -16.28 21.70 13.85
CA ALA A 245 -17.13 22.42 12.89
C ALA A 245 -16.33 23.14 11.79
N ASN A 246 -15.19 23.72 12.13
CA ASN A 246 -14.31 24.39 11.17
C ASN A 246 -13.69 23.38 10.18
N ALA A 247 -13.21 22.26 10.66
CA ALA A 247 -12.66 21.19 9.80
C ALA A 247 -13.76 20.61 8.90
N GLN A 248 -14.98 20.40 9.41
CA GLN A 248 -16.14 19.98 8.61
C GLN A 248 -16.41 20.94 7.44
N ALA A 249 -16.36 22.26 7.67
CA ALA A 249 -16.58 23.25 6.62
C ALA A 249 -15.49 23.19 5.53
N LYS A 250 -14.23 23.03 5.91
CA LYS A 250 -13.11 22.89 4.96
C LYS A 250 -13.16 21.56 4.17
N VAL A 251 -13.53 20.46 4.84
CA VAL A 251 -13.75 19.16 4.16
C VAL A 251 -14.87 19.27 3.16
N LEU A 252 -15.99 19.92 3.52
CA LEU A 252 -17.09 20.15 2.59
C LEU A 252 -16.64 20.91 1.34
N ARG A 253 -15.86 21.99 1.51
CA ARG A 253 -15.29 22.76 0.41
C ARG A 253 -14.39 21.89 -0.48
N ALA A 254 -13.50 21.10 0.11
CA ALA A 254 -12.64 20.17 -0.62
C ALA A 254 -13.43 19.16 -1.45
N LEU A 255 -14.55 18.63 -0.89
CA LEU A 255 -15.45 17.69 -1.59
C LEU A 255 -16.28 18.35 -2.70
N GLN A 256 -16.53 19.65 -2.63
CA GLN A 256 -17.34 20.38 -3.61
C GLN A 256 -16.48 20.91 -4.77
N GLU A 257 -15.35 21.52 -4.45
CA GLU A 257 -14.53 22.28 -5.39
C GLU A 257 -13.29 21.50 -5.91
N GLY A 258 -12.93 20.38 -5.26
CA GLY A 258 -11.68 19.67 -5.56
C GLY A 258 -10.44 20.52 -5.23
N LYS A 259 -10.58 21.45 -4.28
CA LYS A 259 -9.52 22.37 -3.89
C LYS A 259 -9.42 22.49 -2.38
N ILE A 260 -8.22 22.70 -1.91
CA ILE A 260 -7.91 22.95 -0.51
C ILE A 260 -7.06 24.20 -0.37
N THR A 261 -7.07 24.78 0.83
CA THR A 261 -6.19 25.91 1.19
C THR A 261 -5.46 25.55 2.47
N ARG A 262 -4.14 25.68 2.51
CA ARG A 262 -3.36 25.42 3.74
C ARG A 262 -3.66 26.46 4.80
N VAL A 263 -3.51 26.08 6.05
CA VAL A 263 -3.67 27.01 7.17
C VAL A 263 -2.62 28.14 7.06
N GLY A 264 -3.09 29.39 7.04
CA GLY A 264 -2.24 30.57 6.85
C GLY A 264 -1.85 30.87 5.39
N ALA A 265 -2.46 30.22 4.41
CA ALA A 265 -2.29 30.53 2.99
C ALA A 265 -3.59 31.08 2.38
N ASP A 266 -3.43 31.90 1.33
CA ASP A 266 -4.55 32.37 0.48
C ASP A 266 -4.65 31.61 -0.84
N LYS A 267 -3.67 30.74 -1.16
CA LYS A 267 -3.57 30.05 -2.43
C LYS A 267 -4.32 28.72 -2.37
N ASP A 268 -5.25 28.53 -3.30
CA ASP A 268 -5.93 27.25 -3.52
C ASP A 268 -5.00 26.23 -4.21
N ILE A 269 -5.07 24.98 -3.74
CA ILE A 269 -4.35 23.83 -4.29
C ILE A 269 -5.39 22.86 -4.80
N SER A 270 -5.33 22.50 -6.08
CA SER A 270 -6.22 21.51 -6.67
C SER A 270 -5.79 20.11 -6.24
N VAL A 271 -6.76 19.28 -5.83
CA VAL A 271 -6.56 17.90 -5.39
C VAL A 271 -7.61 16.98 -6.03
N ASP A 272 -7.15 15.83 -6.53
CA ASP A 272 -8.01 14.76 -7.02
C ASP A 272 -7.96 13.58 -6.04
N VAL A 273 -8.91 13.55 -5.12
CA VAL A 273 -8.94 12.57 -4.02
C VAL A 273 -10.31 11.94 -3.90
N ARG A 274 -10.35 10.60 -3.93
CA ARG A 274 -11.55 9.86 -3.53
C ARG A 274 -11.66 9.84 -2.02
N VAL A 275 -12.82 10.25 -1.47
CA VAL A 275 -13.02 10.25 -0.02
C VAL A 275 -13.93 9.11 0.40
N ILE A 276 -13.47 8.34 1.40
CA ILE A 276 -14.24 7.34 2.14
C ILE A 276 -14.26 7.80 3.60
N ALA A 277 -15.43 7.87 4.21
CA ALA A 277 -15.59 8.27 5.61
C ALA A 277 -16.16 7.11 6.44
N ALA A 278 -15.78 7.03 7.71
CA ALA A 278 -16.35 6.06 8.65
C ALA A 278 -16.71 6.72 9.97
N THR A 279 -17.71 6.15 10.65
CA THR A 279 -18.12 6.61 11.99
C THR A 279 -18.88 5.52 12.74
N ASN A 280 -18.79 5.55 14.06
CA ASN A 280 -19.63 4.78 14.97
C ASN A 280 -20.86 5.57 15.43
N LYS A 281 -20.94 6.88 15.16
CA LYS A 281 -22.03 7.77 15.57
C LYS A 281 -23.18 7.74 14.57
N ASP A 282 -24.38 8.00 15.08
CA ASP A 282 -25.54 8.34 14.26
C ASP A 282 -25.43 9.81 13.85
N LEU A 283 -24.90 10.06 12.64
CA LEU A 283 -24.65 11.42 12.16
C LEU A 283 -25.93 12.27 12.04
N LEU A 284 -27.12 11.67 11.84
CA LEU A 284 -28.36 12.43 11.81
C LEU A 284 -28.71 12.98 13.19
N LYS A 285 -28.49 12.21 14.26
CA LYS A 285 -28.62 12.71 15.62
C LYS A 285 -27.58 13.78 15.95
N GLU A 286 -26.35 13.62 15.46
CA GLU A 286 -25.30 14.65 15.60
C GLU A 286 -25.67 15.94 14.85
N VAL A 287 -26.39 15.85 13.72
CA VAL A 287 -26.93 17.01 12.99
C VAL A 287 -28.02 17.70 13.81
N GLU A 288 -28.93 16.95 14.39
CA GLU A 288 -29.98 17.50 15.29
C GLU A 288 -29.36 18.19 16.51
N ALA A 289 -28.30 17.61 17.06
CA ALA A 289 -27.53 18.17 18.17
C ALA A 289 -26.61 19.35 17.75
N LYS A 290 -26.53 19.71 16.45
CA LYS A 290 -25.67 20.76 15.87
C LYS A 290 -24.16 20.47 16.00
N ASN A 291 -23.76 19.24 16.23
CA ASN A 291 -22.38 18.78 16.27
C ASN A 291 -21.85 18.43 14.87
N PHE A 292 -22.74 18.11 13.94
CA PHE A 292 -22.39 17.77 12.56
C PHE A 292 -23.22 18.55 11.54
N ARG A 293 -22.63 18.94 10.41
CA ARG A 293 -23.30 19.72 9.37
C ARG A 293 -24.12 18.81 8.46
N LEU A 294 -25.36 19.18 8.20
CA LEU A 294 -26.26 18.44 7.32
C LEU A 294 -25.77 18.41 5.87
N ASP A 295 -25.19 19.53 5.38
CA ASP A 295 -24.66 19.62 4.02
C ASP A 295 -23.44 18.68 3.80
N LEU A 296 -22.57 18.54 4.79
CA LEU A 296 -21.46 17.59 4.77
C LEU A 296 -21.98 16.13 4.81
N TYR A 297 -22.98 15.84 5.65
CA TYR A 297 -23.62 14.53 5.71
C TYR A 297 -24.13 14.10 4.32
N HIS A 298 -24.91 14.93 3.65
CA HIS A 298 -25.42 14.61 2.30
C HIS A 298 -24.31 14.49 1.26
N ARG A 299 -23.21 15.20 1.44
CA ARG A 299 -22.08 15.12 0.52
C ARG A 299 -21.28 13.84 0.68
N LEU A 300 -21.19 13.29 1.91
CA LEU A 300 -20.48 12.04 2.22
C LEU A 300 -21.33 10.80 1.98
N SER A 301 -22.64 10.86 2.26
CA SER A 301 -23.55 9.71 2.26
C SER A 301 -24.14 9.38 0.88
N VAL A 302 -23.30 9.39 -0.17
CA VAL A 302 -23.75 8.97 -1.52
C VAL A 302 -24.01 7.47 -1.54
N ILE A 303 -23.10 6.70 -0.98
CA ILE A 303 -23.28 5.27 -0.74
C ILE A 303 -23.08 5.01 0.76
N LEU A 304 -24.04 4.32 1.36
CA LEU A 304 -24.02 3.92 2.77
C LEU A 304 -23.68 2.42 2.86
N ILE A 305 -22.65 2.08 3.64
CA ILE A 305 -22.31 0.70 3.97
C ILE A 305 -22.36 0.57 5.49
N HIS A 306 -23.31 -0.22 5.98
CA HIS A 306 -23.40 -0.54 7.39
C HIS A 306 -22.71 -1.86 7.69
N VAL A 307 -21.70 -1.83 8.58
CA VAL A 307 -20.97 -3.02 9.03
C VAL A 307 -21.62 -3.52 10.32
N PRO A 308 -22.20 -4.74 10.29
CA PRO A 308 -22.91 -5.28 11.46
C PRO A 308 -21.97 -5.58 12.62
N SER A 309 -22.51 -5.59 13.83
CA SER A 309 -21.81 -6.04 15.02
C SER A 309 -21.42 -7.52 14.91
N LEU A 310 -20.45 -7.96 15.70
CA LEU A 310 -20.09 -9.38 15.74
C LEU A 310 -21.22 -10.23 16.31
N ASN A 311 -22.04 -9.65 17.19
CA ASN A 311 -23.21 -10.30 17.78
C ASN A 311 -24.31 -10.61 16.73
N ASP A 312 -24.38 -9.84 15.64
CA ASP A 312 -25.34 -10.03 14.55
C ASP A 312 -24.84 -11.04 13.48
N ARG A 313 -23.57 -11.51 13.63
CA ARG A 313 -22.93 -12.48 12.70
C ARG A 313 -22.12 -13.54 13.45
N ARG A 314 -22.69 -14.12 14.49
CA ARG A 314 -22.05 -15.11 15.35
C ARG A 314 -21.57 -16.34 14.59
N ASP A 315 -22.16 -16.65 13.44
CA ASP A 315 -21.76 -17.74 12.55
C ASP A 315 -20.38 -17.52 11.92
N ASP A 316 -19.88 -16.27 11.86
CA ASP A 316 -18.54 -15.97 11.37
C ASP A 316 -17.45 -16.15 12.44
N ILE A 317 -17.82 -16.29 13.74
CA ILE A 317 -16.86 -16.41 14.85
C ILE A 317 -15.89 -17.57 14.68
N PRO A 318 -16.33 -18.80 14.33
CA PRO A 318 -15.40 -19.92 14.14
C PRO A 318 -14.31 -19.62 13.10
N LEU A 319 -14.69 -19.04 11.96
CA LEU A 319 -13.77 -18.67 10.87
C LEU A 319 -12.78 -17.58 11.32
N LEU A 320 -13.27 -16.56 12.06
CA LEU A 320 -12.45 -15.50 12.61
C LEU A 320 -11.45 -16.03 13.65
N VAL A 321 -11.90 -16.92 14.53
CA VAL A 321 -11.06 -17.55 15.56
C VAL A 321 -9.94 -18.36 14.92
N ASP A 322 -10.25 -19.21 13.95
CA ASP A 322 -9.23 -20.03 13.25
C ASP A 322 -8.17 -19.15 12.58
N LYS A 323 -8.61 -18.11 11.88
CA LYS A 323 -7.70 -17.15 11.27
C LYS A 323 -6.83 -16.42 12.28
N PHE A 324 -7.40 -15.96 13.38
CA PHE A 324 -6.63 -15.28 14.42
C PHE A 324 -5.65 -16.21 15.12
N LEU A 325 -6.02 -17.45 15.37
CA LEU A 325 -5.11 -18.46 15.90
C LEU A 325 -3.92 -18.66 14.96
N GLN A 326 -4.19 -18.81 13.66
CA GLN A 326 -3.14 -18.94 12.66
C GLN A 326 -2.21 -17.72 12.63
N ASP A 327 -2.77 -16.51 12.55
CA ASP A 327 -2.00 -15.28 12.45
C ASP A 327 -1.17 -15.04 13.71
N ILE A 328 -1.76 -15.18 14.90
CA ILE A 328 -1.11 -14.94 16.18
C ILE A 328 -0.02 -16.00 16.44
N CYS A 329 -0.31 -17.29 16.20
CA CYS A 329 0.71 -18.33 16.35
C CYS A 329 1.90 -18.13 15.41
N ASN A 330 1.66 -17.67 14.17
CA ASN A 330 2.72 -17.31 13.23
C ASN A 330 3.53 -16.09 13.72
N GLU A 331 2.86 -15.07 14.28
CA GLU A 331 3.54 -13.88 14.85
C GLU A 331 4.46 -14.27 16.02
N TYR A 332 4.04 -15.21 16.86
CA TYR A 332 4.84 -15.73 17.97
C TYR A 332 5.83 -16.83 17.60
N GLY A 333 5.84 -17.30 16.35
CA GLY A 333 6.72 -18.38 15.88
C GLY A 333 6.45 -19.74 16.54
N ILE A 334 5.19 -20.00 16.94
CA ILE A 334 4.75 -21.25 17.56
C ILE A 334 3.80 -22.02 16.65
N ALA A 335 3.68 -23.33 16.87
CA ALA A 335 2.69 -24.13 16.19
C ALA A 335 1.26 -23.68 16.54
N GLN A 336 0.34 -23.70 15.55
CA GLN A 336 -1.06 -23.35 15.79
C GLN A 336 -1.65 -24.22 16.88
N LYS A 337 -2.24 -23.61 17.90
CA LYS A 337 -2.92 -24.32 18.98
C LYS A 337 -4.30 -24.78 18.53
N PRO A 338 -4.67 -26.04 18.69
CA PRO A 338 -6.03 -26.49 18.47
C PRO A 338 -6.97 -25.89 19.52
N ILE A 339 -8.22 -25.65 19.11
CA ILE A 339 -9.31 -25.19 19.99
C ILE A 339 -10.43 -26.23 19.98
N ALA A 340 -11.00 -26.52 21.14
CA ALA A 340 -12.09 -27.48 21.28
C ALA A 340 -13.43 -26.89 20.77
N ASP A 341 -14.29 -27.69 20.17
CA ASP A 341 -15.59 -27.26 19.65
C ASP A 341 -16.49 -26.62 20.72
N GLU A 342 -16.41 -27.12 21.96
CA GLU A 342 -17.12 -26.54 23.10
C GLU A 342 -16.64 -25.14 23.44
N ALA A 343 -15.35 -24.88 23.29
CA ALA A 343 -14.78 -23.54 23.49
C ALA A 343 -15.28 -22.56 22.42
N ILE A 344 -15.36 -23.00 21.16
CA ILE A 344 -15.91 -22.20 20.07
C ILE A 344 -17.38 -21.83 20.33
N LYS A 345 -18.20 -22.80 20.79
CA LYS A 345 -19.61 -22.54 21.15
C LYS A 345 -19.74 -21.46 22.23
N LEU A 346 -18.92 -21.51 23.27
CA LEU A 346 -18.92 -20.48 24.30
C LEU A 346 -18.52 -19.11 23.75
N LEU A 347 -17.55 -19.04 22.82
CA LEU A 347 -17.19 -17.80 22.15
C LEU A 347 -18.34 -17.26 21.26
N GLN A 348 -19.14 -18.15 20.63
CA GLN A 348 -20.32 -17.73 19.87
C GLN A 348 -21.45 -17.19 20.76
N GLU A 349 -21.59 -17.67 21.99
CA GLU A 349 -22.60 -17.23 22.95
C GLU A 349 -22.21 -15.94 23.67
N TYR A 350 -20.91 -15.64 23.72
CA TYR A 350 -20.42 -14.45 24.41
C TYR A 350 -20.91 -13.15 23.76
N ASN A 351 -21.08 -12.09 24.58
CA ASN A 351 -21.51 -10.78 24.11
C ASN A 351 -20.31 -9.88 23.80
N TRP A 352 -20.00 -9.76 22.52
CA TRP A 352 -18.84 -9.05 22.00
C TRP A 352 -19.08 -7.54 21.91
N THR A 353 -18.88 -6.79 22.99
CA THR A 353 -19.06 -5.33 23.03
C THR A 353 -17.96 -4.59 22.25
N GLY A 354 -16.74 -5.15 22.17
CA GLY A 354 -15.62 -4.62 21.39
C GLY A 354 -15.46 -5.29 20.02
N ASN A 355 -16.45 -6.13 19.63
CA ASN A 355 -16.53 -6.76 18.30
C ASN A 355 -15.26 -7.55 17.92
N ILE A 356 -14.79 -7.45 16.68
CA ILE A 356 -13.63 -8.19 16.15
C ILE A 356 -12.34 -7.81 16.89
N ARG A 357 -12.20 -6.55 17.32
CA ARG A 357 -11.01 -6.12 18.07
C ARG A 357 -10.92 -6.84 19.41
N GLU A 358 -12.04 -6.98 20.12
CA GLU A 358 -12.13 -7.73 21.37
C GLU A 358 -11.87 -9.22 21.13
N LEU A 359 -12.50 -9.80 20.10
CA LEU A 359 -12.29 -11.21 19.76
C LEU A 359 -10.81 -11.52 19.50
N ARG A 360 -10.10 -10.68 18.71
CA ARG A 360 -8.67 -10.87 18.45
C ARG A 360 -7.84 -10.83 19.73
N ASN A 361 -8.09 -9.85 20.62
CA ASN A 361 -7.40 -9.73 21.90
C ASN A 361 -7.67 -10.95 22.82
N VAL A 362 -8.90 -11.46 22.79
CA VAL A 362 -9.28 -12.67 23.55
C VAL A 362 -8.55 -13.89 22.99
N VAL A 363 -8.52 -14.08 21.68
CA VAL A 363 -7.78 -15.19 21.04
C VAL A 363 -6.30 -15.10 21.36
N GLU A 364 -5.70 -13.92 21.34
CA GLU A 364 -4.30 -13.70 21.72
C GLU A 364 -4.05 -14.09 23.18
N ARG A 365 -4.91 -13.66 24.09
CA ARG A 365 -4.87 -14.05 25.50
C ARG A 365 -4.95 -15.56 25.68
N LEU A 366 -5.84 -16.24 24.96
CA LEU A 366 -5.98 -17.68 24.98
C LEU A 366 -4.72 -18.38 24.45
N VAL A 367 -4.12 -17.88 23.37
CA VAL A 367 -2.85 -18.41 22.84
C VAL A 367 -1.75 -18.33 23.90
N ILE A 368 -1.69 -17.26 24.68
CA ILE A 368 -0.65 -17.05 25.71
C ILE A 368 -0.91 -17.91 26.95
N LEU A 369 -2.14 -17.93 27.47
CA LEU A 369 -2.44 -18.46 28.80
C LEU A 369 -2.90 -19.93 28.80
N SER A 370 -3.43 -20.45 27.68
CA SER A 370 -3.89 -21.85 27.61
C SER A 370 -2.74 -22.83 27.40
N GLY A 371 -2.96 -24.08 27.75
CA GLY A 371 -2.04 -25.18 27.51
C GLY A 371 -1.82 -25.52 26.03
N LYS A 372 -1.66 -26.81 25.72
CA LYS A 372 -1.47 -27.28 24.33
C LYS A 372 -2.72 -27.16 23.48
N THR A 373 -3.90 -27.23 24.08
CA THR A 373 -5.22 -27.12 23.45
C THR A 373 -6.03 -26.08 24.23
N ILE A 374 -6.77 -25.23 23.52
CA ILE A 374 -7.68 -24.26 24.12
C ILE A 374 -9.00 -24.96 24.44
N THR A 375 -9.40 -24.97 25.72
CA THR A 375 -10.57 -25.70 26.23
C THR A 375 -11.70 -24.77 26.64
N ALA A 376 -12.87 -25.32 26.92
CA ALA A 376 -14.01 -24.57 27.47
C ALA A 376 -13.69 -23.96 28.85
N ASP A 377 -12.85 -24.62 29.65
CA ASP A 377 -12.44 -24.09 30.96
C ASP A 377 -11.51 -22.88 30.82
N ASP A 378 -10.67 -22.83 29.79
CA ASP A 378 -9.89 -21.64 29.46
C ASP A 378 -10.80 -20.45 29.12
N ILE A 379 -11.87 -20.68 28.34
CA ILE A 379 -12.86 -19.64 28.04
C ILE A 379 -13.53 -19.12 29.31
N ARG A 380 -13.99 -20.01 30.19
CA ARG A 380 -14.61 -19.62 31.47
C ARG A 380 -13.65 -18.85 32.36
N SER A 381 -12.37 -19.23 32.37
CA SER A 381 -11.36 -18.64 33.24
C SER A 381 -10.84 -17.28 32.76
N TYR A 382 -10.67 -17.10 31.42
CA TYR A 382 -9.96 -15.97 30.86
C TYR A 382 -10.83 -15.00 30.04
N VAL A 383 -12.06 -15.41 29.69
CA VAL A 383 -12.96 -14.60 28.84
C VAL A 383 -14.23 -14.18 29.58
N MET A 384 -14.83 -15.11 30.33
CA MET A 384 -16.06 -14.84 31.08
C MET A 384 -15.71 -14.50 32.53
N PRO A 385 -15.74 -13.22 32.96
CA PRO A 385 -15.56 -12.91 34.35
C PRO A 385 -16.71 -13.52 35.17
N LYS A 386 -16.37 -14.08 36.36
CA LYS A 386 -17.35 -14.56 37.34
C LYS A 386 -18.19 -13.41 37.88
#